data_3f62ef60fdb269fac5623932d05a2633
#
_entry.id   3f62ef60fdb269fac5623932d05a2633
#
_cell.length_a   1.000
_cell.length_b   1.000
_cell.length_c   1.000
_cell.angle_alpha   90.00
_cell.angle_beta   90.00
_cell.angle_gamma   90.00
#
_symmetry.space_group_name_H-M   'P 1'
#
loop_
_entity.id
_entity.type
_entity.pdbx_description
1 polymer ?
#
loop_
_entity_poly.entity_id
_entity_poly.type
_entity_poly.pdbx_seq_one_letter_code
_entity_poly.pdbx_strand_id
1 'polypeptide(L)'
;ILVSLNLNTPTETPAVNIDDVLVFTSFIDISTDENWVDNAFTLNQTVVGSFDPNDITCLEGDIVSPTQIGNYLHYNIRFENTGTAPAENIVVKIDVNPADFDINSLQLMNTSHPVEARIRGNIVEFIFQNIMLDSGGHGNVLLKIRSQPNLIQGDLVAKKANIYFDYNFPIETNEADTVFQALNNPSFEQDNSISIYPNPSSSIITIKSNFNIKTIELYDVQGRLLQTNIINNSE
;
A
#
# COMPACT_ATOMS: atom_id res chain seq x y z
N ILE A 1 -16.69 27.30 5.20
CA ILE A 1 -17.79 26.66 4.43
C ILE A 1 -17.64 25.16 4.66
N LEU A 2 -18.70 24.50 5.11
CA LEU A 2 -18.75 23.04 5.22
C LEU A 2 -19.57 22.51 4.07
N VAL A 3 -19.01 21.59 3.28
CA VAL A 3 -19.71 20.89 2.19
C VAL A 3 -19.84 19.44 2.58
N SER A 4 -21.06 18.90 2.63
CA SER A 4 -21.33 17.49 2.83
C SER A 4 -21.67 16.85 1.50
N LEU A 5 -21.01 15.73 1.19
CA LEU A 5 -21.26 14.93 0.00
C LEU A 5 -21.71 13.53 0.44
N ASN A 6 -22.74 13.01 -0.21
CA ASN A 6 -23.12 11.60 -0.07
C ASN A 6 -22.48 10.82 -1.21
N LEU A 7 -21.80 9.73 -0.88
CA LEU A 7 -21.25 8.82 -1.86
C LEU A 7 -22.23 7.67 -2.12
N ASN A 8 -22.28 7.23 -3.36
CA ASN A 8 -23.04 6.04 -3.72
C ASN A 8 -22.40 4.78 -3.12
N THR A 9 -23.22 3.78 -2.88
CA THR A 9 -22.78 2.45 -2.50
C THR A 9 -22.40 1.61 -3.72
N PRO A 10 -21.73 0.45 -3.58
CA PRO A 10 -21.43 -0.45 -4.68
C PRO A 10 -22.67 -0.96 -5.44
N THR A 11 -23.86 -0.90 -4.84
CA THR A 11 -25.12 -1.34 -5.43
C THR A 11 -25.90 -0.24 -6.13
N GLU A 12 -25.45 1.00 -6.03
CA GLU A 12 -26.07 2.17 -6.66
C GLU A 12 -25.41 2.50 -8.00
N THR A 13 -25.98 3.42 -8.77
CA THR A 13 -25.45 3.81 -10.08
C THR A 13 -25.22 5.33 -10.13
N PRO A 14 -23.97 5.79 -10.45
CA PRO A 14 -22.76 5.00 -10.64
C PRO A 14 -22.30 4.34 -9.33
N ALA A 15 -21.79 3.12 -9.39
CA ALA A 15 -21.27 2.41 -8.23
C ALA A 15 -19.97 3.07 -7.76
N VAL A 16 -19.76 3.07 -6.42
CA VAL A 16 -18.49 3.45 -5.80
C VAL A 16 -17.98 2.24 -5.01
N ASN A 17 -16.81 1.75 -5.39
CA ASN A 17 -16.20 0.54 -4.83
C ASN A 17 -14.97 0.90 -4.00
N ILE A 18 -14.52 -0.04 -3.16
CA ILE A 18 -13.21 0.04 -2.49
C ILE A 18 -12.13 0.18 -3.58
N ASP A 19 -11.08 0.96 -3.30
CA ASP A 19 -9.97 1.32 -4.18
C ASP A 19 -10.31 2.27 -5.33
N ASP A 20 -11.57 2.66 -5.52
CA ASP A 20 -11.90 3.75 -6.43
C ASP A 20 -11.23 5.05 -5.96
N VAL A 21 -10.70 5.82 -6.91
CA VAL A 21 -10.14 7.15 -6.62
C VAL A 21 -11.19 8.21 -6.92
N LEU A 22 -11.71 8.83 -5.89
CA LEU A 22 -12.63 9.96 -5.99
C LEU A 22 -11.83 11.25 -6.17
N VAL A 23 -12.15 11.98 -7.22
CA VAL A 23 -11.51 13.26 -7.56
C VAL A 23 -12.46 14.40 -7.21
N PHE A 24 -12.10 15.18 -6.20
CA PHE A 24 -12.86 16.37 -5.80
C PHE A 24 -12.11 17.61 -6.26
N THR A 25 -12.73 18.40 -7.13
CA THR A 25 -12.17 19.68 -7.57
C THR A 25 -13.01 20.81 -6.99
N SER A 26 -12.37 21.71 -6.27
CA SER A 26 -12.97 22.98 -5.83
C SER A 26 -12.41 24.12 -6.67
N PHE A 27 -13.27 25.05 -7.02
CA PHE A 27 -12.91 26.21 -7.79
C PHE A 27 -13.51 27.48 -7.13
N ILE A 28 -12.72 28.53 -7.05
CA ILE A 28 -13.19 29.83 -6.58
C ILE A 28 -13.20 30.79 -7.77
N ASP A 29 -14.41 31.22 -8.17
CA ASP A 29 -14.58 32.19 -9.23
C ASP A 29 -14.64 33.61 -8.63
N ILE A 30 -13.61 34.40 -8.90
CA ILE A 30 -13.53 35.82 -8.50
C ILE A 30 -13.24 36.63 -9.76
N SER A 31 -14.19 37.45 -10.19
CA SER A 31 -14.13 38.21 -11.44
C SER A 31 -12.99 39.23 -11.51
N THR A 32 -12.32 39.49 -10.41
CA THR A 32 -11.20 40.47 -10.29
C THR A 32 -9.84 39.83 -10.03
N ASP A 33 -9.77 38.50 -10.14
CA ASP A 33 -8.53 37.76 -9.92
C ASP A 33 -7.63 37.82 -11.17
N GLU A 34 -6.37 38.15 -10.93
CA GLU A 34 -5.37 38.28 -11.99
C GLU A 34 -4.85 36.91 -12.47
N ASN A 35 -5.00 35.84 -11.63
CA ASN A 35 -4.49 34.52 -11.94
C ASN A 35 -5.52 33.43 -11.58
N TRP A 36 -6.49 33.19 -12.45
CA TRP A 36 -7.55 32.21 -12.26
C TRP A 36 -7.06 30.75 -12.18
N VAL A 37 -5.79 30.45 -12.54
CA VAL A 37 -5.23 29.08 -12.58
C VAL A 37 -4.98 28.54 -11.18
N ASP A 38 -4.64 29.38 -10.18
CA ASP A 38 -4.40 28.98 -8.80
C ASP A 38 -5.67 28.94 -7.94
N ASN A 39 -6.81 29.27 -8.53
CA ASN A 39 -8.13 29.19 -7.88
C ASN A 39 -8.73 27.77 -7.86
N ALA A 40 -8.06 26.79 -8.45
CA ALA A 40 -8.50 25.41 -8.49
C ALA A 40 -7.68 24.54 -7.54
N PHE A 41 -8.36 23.76 -6.71
CA PHE A 41 -7.74 22.74 -5.88
C PHE A 41 -8.37 21.38 -6.17
N THR A 42 -7.54 20.36 -6.41
CA THR A 42 -8.00 19.00 -6.64
C THR A 42 -7.51 18.08 -5.52
N LEU A 43 -8.45 17.42 -4.86
CA LEU A 43 -8.20 16.37 -3.88
C LEU A 43 -8.52 15.01 -4.50
N ASN A 44 -7.55 14.12 -4.51
CA ASN A 44 -7.74 12.72 -4.84
C ASN A 44 -7.87 11.92 -3.54
N GLN A 45 -8.99 11.22 -3.37
CA GLN A 45 -9.22 10.40 -2.19
C GLN A 45 -9.58 8.97 -2.62
N THR A 46 -8.77 8.01 -2.18
CA THR A 46 -9.07 6.59 -2.37
C THR A 46 -10.19 6.16 -1.43
N VAL A 47 -11.17 5.45 -1.97
CA VAL A 47 -12.27 4.86 -1.19
C VAL A 47 -11.70 3.70 -0.37
N VAL A 48 -11.75 3.83 0.94
CA VAL A 48 -11.35 2.77 1.86
C VAL A 48 -12.61 2.14 2.47
N GLY A 49 -12.67 0.82 2.48
CA GLY A 49 -13.72 0.06 3.19
C GLY A 49 -13.36 -0.16 4.65
N SER A 50 -14.35 -0.54 5.46
CA SER A 50 -14.06 -1.16 6.74
C SER A 50 -13.30 -2.46 6.46
N PHE A 51 -12.18 -2.68 7.14
CA PHE A 51 -11.45 -3.93 7.08
C PHE A 51 -12.39 -5.09 7.44
N ASP A 52 -12.38 -6.16 6.63
CA ASP A 52 -12.99 -7.42 7.05
C ASP A 52 -12.28 -7.85 8.34
N PRO A 53 -13.02 -8.09 9.44
CA PRO A 53 -12.39 -8.49 10.70
C PRO A 53 -11.69 -9.85 10.61
N ASN A 54 -11.98 -10.62 9.56
CA ASN A 54 -11.37 -11.93 9.28
C ASN A 54 -10.41 -11.79 8.09
N ASP A 55 -9.20 -11.33 8.34
CA ASP A 55 -8.23 -11.02 7.31
C ASP A 55 -6.86 -11.67 7.53
N ILE A 56 -6.05 -11.66 6.48
CA ILE A 56 -4.63 -11.96 6.52
C ILE A 56 -3.82 -10.83 5.86
N THR A 57 -2.74 -10.42 6.47
CA THR A 57 -1.87 -9.36 5.97
C THR A 57 -0.41 -9.81 6.04
N CYS A 58 0.35 -9.60 4.96
CA CYS A 58 1.80 -9.67 4.97
C CYS A 58 2.37 -8.36 5.52
N LEU A 59 3.17 -8.41 6.58
CA LEU A 59 3.67 -7.21 7.24
C LEU A 59 4.78 -6.51 6.45
N GLU A 60 5.43 -7.20 5.53
CA GLU A 60 6.39 -6.63 4.59
C GLU A 60 5.70 -5.85 3.46
N GLY A 61 4.38 -6.04 3.29
CA GLY A 61 3.56 -5.38 2.27
C GLY A 61 3.41 -6.18 0.98
N ASP A 62 2.69 -5.59 0.03
CA ASP A 62 2.36 -6.23 -1.26
C ASP A 62 3.54 -6.25 -2.23
N ILE A 63 4.52 -5.37 -2.03
CA ILE A 63 5.75 -5.29 -2.85
C ILE A 63 6.96 -5.37 -1.95
N VAL A 64 7.80 -6.36 -2.18
CA VAL A 64 8.99 -6.65 -1.37
C VAL A 64 10.22 -6.70 -2.29
N SER A 65 11.35 -6.17 -1.80
CA SER A 65 12.60 -6.22 -2.56
C SER A 65 12.99 -7.66 -2.92
N PRO A 66 13.47 -7.93 -4.15
CA PRO A 66 13.98 -9.26 -4.54
C PRO A 66 15.12 -9.78 -3.65
N THR A 67 15.81 -8.90 -2.92
CA THR A 67 16.83 -9.29 -1.94
C THR A 67 16.24 -10.00 -0.72
N GLN A 68 14.93 -9.96 -0.54
CA GLN A 68 14.21 -10.68 0.52
C GLN A 68 13.78 -12.10 0.13
N ILE A 69 14.03 -12.52 -1.12
CA ILE A 69 13.78 -13.91 -1.55
C ILE A 69 14.59 -14.86 -0.65
N GLY A 70 13.97 -15.91 -0.15
CA GLY A 70 14.54 -16.86 0.80
C GLY A 70 14.56 -16.39 2.27
N ASN A 71 14.15 -15.15 2.54
CA ASN A 71 14.01 -14.62 3.89
C ASN A 71 12.61 -14.84 4.46
N TYR A 72 12.41 -14.49 5.73
CA TYR A 72 11.12 -14.58 6.40
C TYR A 72 10.18 -13.48 5.91
N LEU A 73 8.94 -13.89 5.62
CA LEU A 73 7.78 -13.01 5.52
C LEU A 73 6.89 -13.23 6.76
N HIS A 74 6.33 -12.17 7.30
CA HIS A 74 5.50 -12.18 8.50
C HIS A 74 4.04 -11.99 8.11
N TYR A 75 3.20 -12.88 8.61
CA TYR A 75 1.75 -12.84 8.36
C TYR A 75 1.00 -12.66 9.66
N ASN A 76 0.10 -11.68 9.69
CA ASN A 76 -0.86 -11.49 10.76
C ASN A 76 -2.24 -11.90 10.25
N ILE A 77 -2.81 -12.93 10.87
CA ILE A 77 -4.17 -13.40 10.59
C ILE A 77 -5.04 -12.91 11.74
N ARG A 78 -6.10 -12.16 11.43
CA ARG A 78 -7.05 -11.65 12.41
C ARG A 78 -8.39 -12.33 12.24
N PHE A 79 -9.12 -12.46 13.33
CA PHE A 79 -10.47 -13.01 13.34
C PHE A 79 -11.35 -12.29 14.36
N GLU A 80 -12.64 -12.22 14.06
CA GLU A 80 -13.66 -11.68 14.93
C GLU A 80 -14.87 -12.60 14.95
N ASN A 81 -15.43 -12.83 16.12
CA ASN A 81 -16.71 -13.51 16.24
C ASN A 81 -17.85 -12.52 15.96
N THR A 82 -18.33 -12.50 14.72
CA THR A 82 -19.50 -11.70 14.30
C THR A 82 -20.83 -12.40 14.56
N GLY A 83 -20.80 -13.59 15.17
CA GLY A 83 -21.99 -14.35 15.57
C GLY A 83 -22.74 -13.72 16.74
N THR A 84 -23.86 -14.28 17.12
CA THR A 84 -24.73 -13.82 18.21
C THR A 84 -24.48 -14.52 19.55
N ALA A 85 -23.58 -15.49 19.57
CA ALA A 85 -23.20 -16.26 20.76
C ALA A 85 -21.68 -16.39 20.85
N PRO A 86 -21.12 -16.64 22.05
CA PRO A 86 -19.69 -16.93 22.19
C PRO A 86 -19.28 -18.14 21.36
N ALA A 87 -18.14 -18.04 20.66
CA ALA A 87 -17.51 -19.18 20.01
C ALA A 87 -16.68 -19.95 21.03
N GLU A 88 -16.95 -21.23 21.18
CA GLU A 88 -16.26 -22.09 22.16
C GLU A 88 -14.85 -22.44 21.67
N ASN A 89 -14.73 -22.77 20.39
CA ASN A 89 -13.47 -23.16 19.78
C ASN A 89 -13.27 -22.42 18.43
N ILE A 90 -12.04 -22.04 18.15
CA ILE A 90 -11.69 -21.43 16.86
C ILE A 90 -10.50 -22.17 16.28
N VAL A 91 -10.56 -22.45 14.98
CA VAL A 91 -9.42 -23.03 14.23
C VAL A 91 -9.08 -22.10 13.07
N VAL A 92 -7.85 -21.59 13.09
CA VAL A 92 -7.28 -20.86 11.95
C VAL A 92 -6.42 -21.84 11.16
N LYS A 93 -6.79 -22.08 9.91
CA LYS A 93 -6.15 -23.05 9.03
C LYS A 93 -5.54 -22.32 7.82
N ILE A 94 -4.26 -22.59 7.56
CA ILE A 94 -3.57 -22.13 6.35
C ILE A 94 -3.07 -23.33 5.54
N ASP A 95 -3.12 -23.22 4.22
CA ASP A 95 -2.43 -24.12 3.30
C ASP A 95 -1.13 -23.44 2.84
N VAL A 96 -0.02 -24.15 2.99
CA VAL A 96 1.31 -23.63 2.64
C VAL A 96 1.70 -24.24 1.30
N ASN A 97 1.67 -23.42 0.24
CA ASN A 97 2.16 -23.85 -1.07
C ASN A 97 3.68 -24.12 -0.98
N PRO A 98 4.15 -25.36 -1.19
CA PRO A 98 5.57 -25.68 -1.09
C PRO A 98 6.42 -25.10 -2.23
N ALA A 99 5.80 -24.59 -3.31
CA ALA A 99 6.51 -23.87 -4.36
C ALA A 99 6.91 -22.45 -3.90
N ASP A 100 6.12 -21.87 -2.99
CA ASP A 100 6.29 -20.49 -2.53
C ASP A 100 7.05 -20.41 -1.21
N PHE A 101 6.83 -21.41 -0.32
CA PHE A 101 7.31 -21.35 1.06
C PHE A 101 7.91 -22.66 1.57
N ASP A 102 8.90 -22.54 2.45
CA ASP A 102 9.44 -23.67 3.23
C ASP A 102 8.64 -23.84 4.53
N ILE A 103 7.74 -24.83 4.55
CA ILE A 103 6.89 -25.09 5.72
C ILE A 103 7.71 -25.43 6.99
N ASN A 104 8.91 -26.01 6.84
CA ASN A 104 9.76 -26.35 7.99
C ASN A 104 10.35 -25.09 8.66
N SER A 105 10.32 -23.98 7.98
CA SER A 105 10.77 -22.69 8.52
C SER A 105 9.70 -21.95 9.31
N LEU A 106 8.45 -22.42 9.27
CA LEU A 106 7.32 -21.74 9.92
C LEU A 106 7.56 -21.59 11.42
N GLN A 107 7.36 -20.40 11.93
CA GLN A 107 7.45 -20.08 13.35
C GLN A 107 6.24 -19.27 13.80
N LEU A 108 5.57 -19.74 14.83
CA LEU A 108 4.55 -18.97 15.54
C LEU A 108 5.23 -17.89 16.37
N MET A 109 4.89 -16.63 16.14
CA MET A 109 5.51 -15.48 16.82
C MET A 109 4.70 -15.01 18.00
N ASN A 110 3.38 -14.87 17.80
CA ASN A 110 2.46 -14.41 18.84
C ASN A 110 1.03 -14.84 18.53
N THR A 111 0.22 -14.94 19.56
CA THR A 111 -1.23 -15.16 19.46
C THR A 111 -1.95 -14.37 20.56
N SER A 112 -3.18 -13.96 20.27
CA SER A 112 -4.03 -13.24 21.23
C SER A 112 -4.49 -14.10 22.40
N HIS A 113 -4.61 -15.40 22.19
CA HIS A 113 -5.11 -16.37 23.17
C HIS A 113 -4.24 -17.64 23.16
N PRO A 114 -4.30 -18.49 24.20
CA PRO A 114 -3.61 -19.79 24.20
C PRO A 114 -4.00 -20.62 22.99
N VAL A 115 -3.01 -21.19 22.31
CA VAL A 115 -3.20 -21.91 21.06
C VAL A 115 -2.37 -23.18 21.01
N GLU A 116 -2.89 -24.24 20.39
CA GLU A 116 -2.15 -25.41 19.96
C GLU A 116 -1.88 -25.31 18.46
N ALA A 117 -0.61 -25.34 18.04
CA ALA A 117 -0.25 -25.37 16.63
C ALA A 117 0.00 -26.80 16.16
N ARG A 118 -0.58 -27.18 15.00
CA ARG A 118 -0.46 -28.52 14.42
C ARG A 118 -0.13 -28.41 12.93
N ILE A 119 0.84 -29.21 12.48
CA ILE A 119 1.21 -29.29 11.06
C ILE A 119 0.90 -30.70 10.54
N ARG A 120 0.19 -30.77 9.42
CA ARG A 120 -0.12 -32.03 8.72
C ARG A 120 0.12 -31.87 7.21
N GLY A 121 1.23 -32.38 6.70
CA GLY A 121 1.67 -32.11 5.34
C GLY A 121 1.89 -30.61 5.13
N ASN A 122 1.17 -30.01 4.19
CA ASN A 122 1.24 -28.58 3.91
C ASN A 122 0.21 -27.74 4.67
N ILE A 123 -0.59 -28.37 5.52
CA ILE A 123 -1.64 -27.70 6.28
C ILE A 123 -1.15 -27.38 7.68
N VAL A 124 -1.32 -26.14 8.09
CA VAL A 124 -1.06 -25.66 9.44
C VAL A 124 -2.37 -25.23 10.08
N GLU A 125 -2.64 -25.77 11.26
CA GLU A 125 -3.82 -25.47 12.07
C GLU A 125 -3.39 -24.81 13.38
N PHE A 126 -3.97 -23.66 13.69
CA PHE A 126 -3.86 -23.00 14.98
C PHE A 126 -5.19 -23.17 15.69
N ILE A 127 -5.20 -23.96 16.75
CA ILE A 127 -6.41 -24.45 17.43
C ILE A 127 -6.54 -23.75 18.78
N PHE A 128 -7.54 -22.90 18.90
CA PHE A 128 -7.93 -22.20 20.14
C PHE A 128 -9.07 -23.00 20.81
N GLN A 129 -8.73 -23.88 21.74
CA GLN A 129 -9.69 -24.69 22.46
C GLN A 129 -10.25 -23.91 23.66
N ASN A 130 -11.57 -23.98 23.87
CA ASN A 130 -12.26 -23.31 24.96
C ASN A 130 -11.94 -21.81 25.07
N ILE A 131 -11.78 -21.16 23.92
CA ILE A 131 -11.46 -19.73 23.85
C ILE A 131 -12.59 -18.87 24.38
N MET A 132 -13.86 -19.33 24.26
CA MET A 132 -15.08 -18.64 24.69
C MET A 132 -15.12 -17.19 24.21
N LEU A 133 -14.84 -16.98 22.91
CA LEU A 133 -14.76 -15.65 22.32
C LEU A 133 -16.17 -15.07 22.17
N ASP A 134 -16.47 -14.03 22.92
CA ASP A 134 -17.78 -13.35 22.89
C ASP A 134 -18.09 -12.76 21.50
N SER A 135 -19.37 -12.46 21.26
CA SER A 135 -19.80 -11.70 20.09
C SER A 135 -19.07 -10.35 20.03
N GLY A 136 -18.46 -10.01 18.89
CA GLY A 136 -17.59 -8.85 18.72
C GLY A 136 -16.18 -9.02 19.33
N GLY A 137 -15.87 -10.18 19.90
CA GLY A 137 -14.54 -10.50 20.39
C GLY A 137 -13.55 -10.76 19.25
N HIS A 138 -12.30 -10.38 19.43
CA HIS A 138 -11.25 -10.44 18.41
C HIS A 138 -10.09 -11.34 18.83
N GLY A 139 -9.42 -11.93 17.84
CA GLY A 139 -8.18 -12.63 18.05
C GLY A 139 -7.23 -12.54 16.86
N ASN A 140 -6.00 -12.99 17.06
CA ASN A 140 -5.02 -13.01 15.99
C ASN A 140 -3.97 -14.12 16.16
N VAL A 141 -3.36 -14.46 15.01
CA VAL A 141 -2.17 -15.31 14.90
C VAL A 141 -1.12 -14.54 14.12
N LEU A 142 0.02 -14.29 14.73
CA LEU A 142 1.20 -13.74 14.06
C LEU A 142 2.21 -14.87 13.84
N LEU A 143 2.54 -15.13 12.61
CA LEU A 143 3.52 -16.14 12.21
C LEU A 143 4.55 -15.56 11.24
N LYS A 144 5.66 -16.26 11.06
CA LYS A 144 6.61 -16.01 9.99
C LYS A 144 6.99 -17.32 9.30
N ILE A 145 7.26 -17.21 8.00
CA ILE A 145 7.67 -18.33 7.16
C ILE A 145 8.63 -17.83 6.08
N ARG A 146 9.61 -18.64 5.71
CA ARG A 146 10.54 -18.28 4.63
C ARG A 146 9.93 -18.56 3.27
N SER A 147 10.11 -17.60 2.37
CA SER A 147 9.86 -17.85 0.94
C SER A 147 10.90 -18.83 0.38
N GLN A 148 10.57 -19.49 -0.70
CA GLN A 148 11.51 -20.41 -1.35
C GLN A 148 12.69 -19.64 -1.98
N PRO A 149 13.93 -20.12 -1.84
CA PRO A 149 15.11 -19.44 -2.35
C PRO A 149 15.28 -19.49 -3.88
N ASN A 150 14.49 -20.32 -4.56
CA ASN A 150 14.49 -20.47 -6.02
C ASN A 150 13.48 -19.53 -6.71
N LEU A 151 12.75 -18.71 -5.96
CA LEU A 151 11.92 -17.65 -6.53
C LEU A 151 12.79 -16.59 -7.21
N ILE A 152 12.20 -15.89 -8.16
CA ILE A 152 12.88 -14.83 -8.92
C ILE A 152 12.11 -13.50 -8.81
N GLN A 153 12.74 -12.44 -9.26
CA GLN A 153 12.07 -11.15 -9.37
C GLN A 153 10.86 -11.23 -10.29
N GLY A 154 9.73 -10.73 -9.83
CA GLY A 154 8.43 -10.77 -10.50
C GLY A 154 7.54 -11.91 -10.03
N ASP A 155 8.07 -12.88 -9.27
CA ASP A 155 7.25 -13.93 -8.70
C ASP A 155 6.34 -13.37 -7.61
N LEU A 156 5.13 -13.91 -7.56
CA LEU A 156 4.11 -13.61 -6.59
C LEU A 156 3.97 -14.81 -5.64
N VAL A 157 3.97 -14.54 -4.36
CA VAL A 157 3.61 -15.51 -3.31
C VAL A 157 2.33 -15.07 -2.62
N ALA A 158 1.40 -16.00 -2.43
CA ALA A 158 0.08 -15.73 -1.90
C ALA A 158 -0.19 -16.54 -0.63
N LYS A 159 -0.94 -15.94 0.29
CA LYS A 159 -1.42 -16.59 1.52
C LYS A 159 -2.87 -16.27 1.77
N LYS A 160 -3.61 -17.33 2.14
CA LYS A 160 -5.00 -17.25 2.54
C LYS A 160 -5.22 -18.11 3.78
N ALA A 161 -6.15 -17.71 4.63
CA ALA A 161 -6.56 -18.50 5.79
C ALA A 161 -8.04 -18.82 5.74
N ASN A 162 -8.39 -19.95 6.35
CA ASN A 162 -9.76 -20.38 6.62
C ASN A 162 -9.96 -20.37 8.14
N ILE A 163 -10.95 -19.65 8.63
CA ILE A 163 -11.24 -19.50 10.04
C ILE A 163 -12.53 -20.23 10.35
N TYR A 164 -12.47 -21.22 11.24
CA TYR A 164 -13.59 -22.02 11.67
C TYR A 164 -14.00 -21.57 13.08
N PHE A 165 -15.25 -21.18 13.23
CA PHE A 165 -15.88 -20.90 14.53
C PHE A 165 -16.75 -22.10 14.89
N ASP A 166 -16.34 -22.86 15.90
CA ASP A 166 -16.97 -24.11 16.30
C ASP A 166 -17.16 -25.11 15.14
N TYR A 167 -18.38 -25.51 14.85
CA TYR A 167 -18.71 -26.45 13.77
C TYR A 167 -19.26 -25.77 12.51
N ASN A 168 -19.11 -24.43 12.40
CA ASN A 168 -19.59 -23.70 11.23
C ASN A 168 -18.68 -23.89 10.01
N PHE A 169 -19.21 -23.56 8.83
CA PHE A 169 -18.39 -23.45 7.64
C PHE A 169 -17.32 -22.38 7.85
N PRO A 170 -16.14 -22.56 7.23
CA PRO A 170 -15.06 -21.59 7.39
C PRO A 170 -15.43 -20.23 6.79
N ILE A 171 -14.96 -19.19 7.44
CA ILE A 171 -14.85 -17.86 6.86
C ILE A 171 -13.47 -17.80 6.21
N GLU A 172 -13.44 -17.53 4.91
CA GLU A 172 -12.19 -17.31 4.18
C GLU A 172 -11.75 -15.86 4.36
N THR A 173 -10.45 -15.66 4.61
CA THR A 173 -9.85 -14.31 4.59
C THR A 173 -9.68 -13.82 3.15
N ASN A 174 -9.31 -12.54 2.99
CA ASN A 174 -8.68 -12.08 1.76
C ASN A 174 -7.44 -12.93 1.45
N GLU A 175 -6.89 -12.78 0.25
CA GLU A 175 -5.58 -13.30 -0.12
C GLU A 175 -4.53 -12.20 0.10
N ALA A 176 -3.46 -12.50 0.84
CA ALA A 176 -2.32 -11.62 1.02
C ALA A 176 -1.29 -11.95 -0.06
N ASP A 177 -1.28 -11.13 -1.09
CA ASP A 177 -0.38 -11.23 -2.23
C ASP A 177 0.87 -10.43 -1.99
N THR A 178 2.03 -11.01 -2.25
CA THR A 178 3.32 -10.34 -2.13
C THR A 178 4.17 -10.61 -3.36
N VAL A 179 4.55 -9.56 -4.08
CA VAL A 179 5.39 -9.63 -5.28
C VAL A 179 6.82 -9.23 -4.95
N PHE A 180 7.80 -10.03 -5.37
CA PHE A 180 9.21 -9.69 -5.26
C PHE A 180 9.63 -8.77 -6.39
N GLN A 181 9.56 -7.46 -6.18
CA GLN A 181 9.85 -6.45 -7.20
C GLN A 181 10.76 -5.35 -6.65
N ALA A 182 11.74 -4.93 -7.45
CA ALA A 182 12.51 -3.74 -7.13
C ALA A 182 11.59 -2.51 -7.22
N LEU A 183 11.50 -1.75 -6.14
CA LEU A 183 10.91 -0.42 -6.18
C LEU A 183 11.83 0.42 -7.08
N ASN A 184 11.38 0.72 -8.29
CA ASN A 184 12.02 1.70 -9.14
C ASN A 184 11.84 3.07 -8.48
N ASN A 185 12.84 3.47 -7.72
CA ASN A 185 13.05 4.88 -7.49
C ASN A 185 13.59 5.41 -8.83
N PRO A 186 12.90 6.31 -9.55
CA PRO A 186 13.51 6.95 -10.69
C PRO A 186 14.81 7.59 -10.17
N SER A 187 15.94 7.00 -10.54
CA SER A 187 17.21 7.67 -10.33
C SER A 187 17.11 8.94 -11.16
N PHE A 188 17.01 10.09 -10.52
CA PHE A 188 17.29 11.34 -11.17
C PHE A 188 18.77 11.26 -11.56
N GLU A 189 19.03 10.80 -12.77
CA GLU A 189 20.32 11.03 -13.40
C GLU A 189 20.46 12.55 -13.42
N GLN A 190 21.41 13.04 -12.67
CA GLN A 190 21.72 14.47 -12.70
C GLN A 190 22.20 14.74 -14.14
N ASP A 191 21.30 15.33 -14.93
CA ASP A 191 21.61 15.71 -16.31
C ASP A 191 22.66 16.84 -16.25
N ASN A 192 23.92 16.45 -16.34
CA ASN A 192 25.06 17.39 -16.41
C ASN A 192 25.13 18.17 -17.73
N SER A 193 24.12 18.06 -18.59
CA SER A 193 24.03 18.82 -19.83
C SER A 193 23.89 20.33 -19.60
N ILE A 194 23.39 20.74 -18.43
CA ILE A 194 23.25 22.14 -18.02
C ILE A 194 24.03 22.36 -16.72
N SER A 195 24.86 23.39 -16.69
CA SER A 195 25.55 23.83 -15.49
C SER A 195 25.36 25.34 -15.26
N ILE A 196 25.14 25.70 -13.99
CA ILE A 196 24.89 27.08 -13.55
C ILE A 196 25.97 27.43 -12.51
N TYR A 197 26.74 28.46 -12.77
CA TYR A 197 27.81 28.91 -11.87
C TYR A 197 28.04 30.43 -11.94
N PRO A 198 28.59 31.05 -10.88
CA PRO A 198 28.70 30.48 -9.54
C PRO A 198 27.34 30.30 -8.88
N ASN A 199 27.25 29.30 -8.00
CA ASN A 199 26.08 29.08 -7.13
C ASN A 199 26.60 28.83 -5.69
N PRO A 200 26.37 29.74 -4.73
CA PRO A 200 25.56 30.97 -4.82
C PRO A 200 26.23 32.11 -5.64
N SER A 201 25.39 33.03 -6.13
CA SER A 201 25.81 34.19 -6.88
C SER A 201 25.20 35.48 -6.27
N SER A 202 25.96 36.57 -6.31
CA SER A 202 25.50 37.88 -5.86
C SER A 202 25.16 38.87 -6.98
N SER A 203 25.54 38.57 -8.25
CA SER A 203 25.32 39.49 -9.36
C SER A 203 25.13 38.83 -10.70
N ILE A 204 26.07 37.99 -11.15
CA ILE A 204 26.08 37.39 -12.46
C ILE A 204 26.14 35.85 -12.33
N ILE A 205 25.32 35.17 -13.07
CA ILE A 205 25.37 33.72 -13.23
C ILE A 205 25.69 33.37 -14.70
N THR A 206 26.47 32.32 -14.89
CA THR A 206 26.75 31.77 -16.19
C THR A 206 26.02 30.43 -16.32
N ILE A 207 25.24 30.30 -17.40
CA ILE A 207 24.56 29.06 -17.71
C ILE A 207 25.28 28.42 -18.90
N LYS A 208 25.82 27.22 -18.70
CA LYS A 208 26.45 26.42 -19.76
C LYS A 208 25.56 25.25 -20.07
N SER A 209 25.25 25.04 -21.36
CA SER A 209 24.43 23.94 -21.83
C SER A 209 25.06 23.30 -23.06
N ASN A 210 24.89 21.98 -23.21
CA ASN A 210 25.26 21.25 -24.45
C ASN A 210 24.16 21.36 -25.51
N PHE A 211 23.01 21.96 -25.18
CA PHE A 211 21.85 22.17 -26.05
C PHE A 211 21.57 23.66 -26.23
N ASN A 212 20.88 24.01 -27.31
CA ASN A 212 20.43 25.38 -27.53
C ASN A 212 19.39 25.78 -26.50
N ILE A 213 19.71 26.78 -25.67
CA ILE A 213 18.78 27.35 -24.70
C ILE A 213 17.85 28.30 -25.46
N LYS A 214 16.53 28.05 -25.36
CA LYS A 214 15.50 28.90 -25.97
C LYS A 214 15.02 30.00 -25.05
N THR A 215 14.83 29.66 -23.78
CA THR A 215 14.27 30.56 -22.77
C THR A 215 14.92 30.30 -21.43
N ILE A 216 15.16 31.36 -20.68
CA ILE A 216 15.58 31.32 -19.28
C ILE A 216 14.55 32.10 -18.46
N GLU A 217 14.00 31.47 -17.45
CA GLU A 217 13.04 32.07 -16.53
C GLU A 217 13.60 32.05 -15.11
N LEU A 218 13.45 33.14 -14.41
CA LEU A 218 13.89 33.31 -13.02
C LEU A 218 12.67 33.43 -12.13
N TYR A 219 12.61 32.60 -11.13
CA TYR A 219 11.52 32.58 -10.12
C TYR A 219 12.07 32.87 -8.73
N ASP A 220 11.26 33.45 -7.88
CA ASP A 220 11.55 33.56 -6.44
C ASP A 220 11.24 32.20 -5.73
N VAL A 221 11.54 32.14 -4.43
CA VAL A 221 11.31 30.97 -3.60
C VAL A 221 9.82 30.64 -3.40
N GLN A 222 8.91 31.54 -3.78
CA GLN A 222 7.46 31.36 -3.74
C GLN A 222 6.88 30.93 -5.10
N GLY A 223 7.75 30.79 -6.13
CA GLY A 223 7.35 30.40 -7.47
C GLY A 223 6.86 31.56 -8.34
N ARG A 224 7.01 32.82 -7.92
CA ARG A 224 6.62 33.96 -8.74
C ARG A 224 7.71 34.22 -9.79
N LEU A 225 7.30 34.41 -11.03
CA LEU A 225 8.18 34.74 -12.14
C LEU A 225 8.73 36.16 -11.95
N LEU A 226 10.07 36.28 -11.86
CA LEU A 226 10.76 37.55 -11.71
C LEU A 226 11.25 38.08 -13.07
N GLN A 227 11.71 37.18 -13.94
CA GLN A 227 12.31 37.60 -15.22
C GLN A 227 12.25 36.46 -16.24
N THR A 228 11.97 36.80 -17.50
CA THR A 228 12.07 35.90 -18.66
C THR A 228 13.05 36.49 -19.67
N ASN A 229 14.02 35.70 -20.10
CA ASN A 229 14.93 36.01 -21.18
C ASN A 229 14.76 35.01 -22.32
N ILE A 230 14.34 35.48 -23.50
CA ILE A 230 14.23 34.66 -24.70
C ILE A 230 15.56 34.80 -25.46
N ILE A 231 16.24 33.66 -25.67
CA ILE A 231 17.49 33.62 -26.41
C ILE A 231 17.18 33.24 -27.84
N ASN A 232 17.06 34.24 -28.71
CA ASN A 232 16.94 34.03 -30.14
C ASN A 232 18.35 33.91 -30.69
N ASN A 233 18.88 32.70 -30.85
CA ASN A 233 20.04 32.48 -31.70
C ASN A 233 19.57 32.61 -33.16
N SER A 234 19.65 33.82 -33.69
CA SER A 234 19.67 34.03 -35.15
C SER A 234 21.14 33.96 -35.59
N GLU A 235 21.57 32.79 -36.07
CA GLU A 235 22.44 32.59 -37.22
C GLU A 235 21.96 31.37 -37.97
#